data_8b2aa95467c0b02a99a178cdc3730850
#
_entry.id   8b2aa95467c0b02a99a178cdc3730850
#
_cell.length_a   1.000
_cell.length_b   1.000
_cell.length_c   1.000
_cell.angle_alpha   90.00
_cell.angle_beta   90.00
_cell.angle_gamma   90.00
#
_symmetry.space_group_name_H-M   'P 1'
#
loop_
_entity.id
_entity.type
_entity.pdbx_description
1 polymer ?
#
loop_
_entity_poly.entity_id
_entity_poly.type
_entity_poly.pdbx_seq_one_letter_code
_entity_poly.pdbx_strand_id
1 'polypeptide(L)'
;MIHPKKWRETEDPFKLPYSNFKLKEIIGYPHAGNDVFQAKGVYNGRCVEVYIKVARQRGADIKNEIDTINAINCPLAPQIIDHDDRKEQFVVTLAKEGERMSTIVGDNTDLESLDYMYEYGRTLAQTHGLQGKFHEVKDRVFFHIPDIRHFEDLNLMFVYEYLTENRPKEIHKCFCHGDFHYANILWKNGHMSAILDFELSGLGNREFDIAWALILRPGQKFLSTTRELELFMEGYCSAGFCDFEYVKYYMVLIYSYFYKFGGGTPGYCEYVDSVFRNYC
;
A
#
# COMPACT_ATOMS: atom_id res chain seq x y z
N MET A 1 17.48 3.53 -10.15
CA MET A 1 17.22 2.30 -10.95
C MET A 1 18.19 1.23 -10.45
N ILE A 2 17.70 0.13 -9.91
CA ILE A 2 18.55 -0.94 -9.38
C ILE A 2 19.05 -1.73 -10.58
N HIS A 3 20.38 -1.88 -10.66
CA HIS A 3 21.01 -2.54 -11.81
C HIS A 3 20.58 -4.02 -11.91
N PRO A 4 20.33 -4.54 -13.13
CA PRO A 4 20.00 -5.95 -13.39
C PRO A 4 20.98 -6.98 -12.81
N LYS A 5 22.16 -6.55 -12.39
CA LYS A 5 23.17 -7.42 -11.77
C LYS A 5 22.73 -8.00 -10.41
N LYS A 6 21.86 -7.35 -9.68
CA LYS A 6 21.42 -7.82 -8.35
C LYS A 6 20.38 -8.94 -8.39
N TRP A 7 19.54 -9.03 -9.41
CA TRP A 7 18.57 -10.11 -9.51
C TRP A 7 19.20 -11.49 -9.69
N ARG A 8 20.43 -11.56 -10.20
CA ARG A 8 21.17 -12.83 -10.37
C ARG A 8 21.63 -13.47 -9.04
N GLU A 9 21.51 -12.74 -7.95
CA GLU A 9 21.76 -13.23 -6.60
C GLU A 9 20.52 -13.88 -5.98
N THR A 10 19.39 -13.82 -6.67
CA THR A 10 18.10 -14.37 -6.28
C THR A 10 17.71 -15.59 -7.12
N GLU A 11 16.47 -16.03 -7.05
CA GLU A 11 15.95 -17.07 -7.93
C GLU A 11 15.98 -16.57 -9.39
N ASP A 12 16.54 -17.40 -10.29
CA ASP A 12 16.67 -17.06 -11.69
C ASP A 12 15.28 -17.07 -12.38
N PRO A 13 14.73 -15.91 -12.76
CA PRO A 13 13.39 -15.84 -13.34
C PRO A 13 13.26 -16.61 -14.67
N PHE A 14 14.36 -16.90 -15.36
CA PHE A 14 14.34 -17.72 -16.59
C PHE A 14 14.09 -19.21 -16.33
N LYS A 15 14.16 -19.66 -15.07
CA LYS A 15 13.91 -21.04 -14.65
C LYS A 15 12.53 -21.28 -14.07
N LEU A 16 11.73 -20.23 -13.91
CA LEU A 16 10.36 -20.35 -13.40
C LEU A 16 9.50 -21.15 -14.40
N PRO A 17 8.58 -21.97 -13.90
CA PRO A 17 7.77 -22.87 -14.74
C PRO A 17 6.55 -22.15 -15.33
N TYR A 18 6.80 -21.16 -16.21
CA TYR A 18 5.72 -20.45 -16.90
C TYR A 18 4.87 -21.38 -17.76
N SER A 19 3.55 -21.20 -17.72
CA SER A 19 2.58 -21.95 -18.49
C SER A 19 2.10 -21.21 -19.75
N ASN A 20 1.83 -19.91 -19.61
CA ASN A 20 1.21 -19.08 -20.66
C ASN A 20 2.14 -17.96 -21.16
N PHE A 21 3.19 -17.63 -20.38
CA PHE A 21 4.11 -16.55 -20.68
C PHE A 21 5.49 -17.10 -21.03
N LYS A 22 6.16 -16.47 -22.00
CA LYS A 22 7.54 -16.79 -22.37
C LYS A 22 8.44 -15.59 -22.12
N LEU A 23 9.22 -15.64 -21.04
CA LEU A 23 10.20 -14.60 -20.70
C LEU A 23 11.27 -14.45 -21.79
N LYS A 24 11.59 -13.21 -22.16
CA LYS A 24 12.64 -12.86 -23.15
C LYS A 24 13.76 -12.05 -22.53
N GLU A 25 13.43 -11.07 -21.72
CA GLU A 25 14.38 -10.09 -21.22
C GLU A 25 13.95 -9.53 -19.87
N ILE A 26 14.89 -9.36 -18.95
CA ILE A 26 14.70 -8.60 -17.70
C ILE A 26 15.20 -7.16 -17.96
N ILE A 27 14.31 -6.18 -17.80
CA ILE A 27 14.61 -4.75 -18.04
C ILE A 27 14.72 -3.95 -16.75
N GLY A 28 14.28 -4.49 -15.61
CA GLY A 28 14.37 -3.85 -14.31
C GLY A 28 14.18 -4.80 -13.15
N TYR A 29 14.56 -4.34 -11.95
CA TYR A 29 14.39 -5.09 -10.70
C TYR A 29 13.93 -4.16 -9.56
N PRO A 30 12.67 -3.70 -9.59
CA PRO A 30 12.12 -2.75 -8.61
C PRO A 30 11.62 -3.47 -7.35
N HIS A 31 12.47 -4.24 -6.68
CA HIS A 31 12.09 -5.01 -5.51
C HIS A 31 11.98 -4.17 -4.22
N ALA A 32 11.09 -4.56 -3.30
CA ALA A 32 10.94 -3.97 -1.98
C ALA A 32 10.44 -5.00 -0.94
N GLY A 33 11.03 -6.18 -0.89
CA GLY A 33 10.62 -7.31 -0.05
C GLY A 33 10.62 -8.59 -0.85
N ASN A 34 9.59 -8.89 -1.61
CA ASN A 34 9.59 -9.94 -2.61
C ASN A 34 10.48 -9.55 -3.80
N ASP A 35 10.92 -10.54 -4.57
CA ASP A 35 11.62 -10.26 -5.82
C ASP A 35 10.61 -9.80 -6.86
N VAL A 36 10.83 -8.64 -7.46
CA VAL A 36 9.97 -8.09 -8.51
C VAL A 36 10.84 -7.76 -9.72
N PHE A 37 10.56 -8.43 -10.84
CA PHE A 37 11.27 -8.24 -12.10
C PHE A 37 10.37 -7.51 -13.09
N GLN A 38 10.84 -6.39 -13.62
CA GLN A 38 10.25 -5.79 -14.81
C GLN A 38 10.84 -6.49 -16.02
N ALA A 39 10.00 -7.00 -16.89
CA ALA A 39 10.44 -7.89 -17.96
C ALA A 39 9.67 -7.68 -19.26
N LYS A 40 10.25 -8.15 -20.36
CA LYS A 40 9.59 -8.31 -21.64
C LYS A 40 9.49 -9.79 -22.00
N GLY A 41 8.40 -10.16 -22.65
CA GLY A 41 8.18 -11.52 -23.09
C GLY A 41 7.05 -11.64 -24.10
N VAL A 42 6.61 -12.88 -24.34
CA VAL A 42 5.54 -13.19 -25.28
C VAL A 42 4.37 -13.82 -24.53
N TYR A 43 3.20 -13.25 -24.72
CA TYR A 43 1.92 -13.75 -24.24
C TYR A 43 0.90 -13.70 -25.39
N ASN A 44 0.21 -14.82 -25.67
CA ASN A 44 -0.73 -14.96 -26.78
C ASN A 44 -0.16 -14.47 -28.13
N GLY A 45 1.12 -14.80 -28.41
CA GLY A 45 1.81 -14.43 -29.64
C GLY A 45 2.23 -12.96 -29.78
N ARG A 46 1.99 -12.11 -28.75
CA ARG A 46 2.33 -10.69 -28.74
C ARG A 46 3.45 -10.40 -27.76
N CYS A 47 4.32 -9.45 -28.12
CA CYS A 47 5.29 -8.91 -27.17
C CYS A 47 4.57 -8.05 -26.14
N VAL A 48 4.83 -8.32 -24.86
CA VAL A 48 4.25 -7.59 -23.72
C VAL A 48 5.32 -7.23 -22.71
N GLU A 49 5.08 -6.14 -22.00
CA GLU A 49 5.82 -5.80 -20.79
C GLU A 49 5.04 -6.26 -19.57
N VAL A 50 5.75 -6.84 -18.60
CA VAL A 50 5.17 -7.49 -17.44
C VAL A 50 5.97 -7.19 -16.17
N TYR A 51 5.32 -7.41 -15.02
CA TYR A 51 5.99 -7.57 -13.75
C TYR A 51 5.85 -9.04 -13.29
N ILE A 52 6.98 -9.62 -12.88
CA ILE A 52 7.05 -10.97 -12.31
C ILE A 52 7.38 -10.80 -10.84
N LYS A 53 6.45 -11.13 -9.95
CA LYS A 53 6.65 -11.12 -8.49
C LYS A 53 6.91 -12.53 -8.03
N VAL A 54 7.99 -12.74 -7.29
CA VAL A 54 8.42 -14.05 -6.75
C VAL A 54 8.52 -13.95 -5.24
N ALA A 55 7.92 -14.90 -4.53
CA ALA A 55 7.96 -14.97 -3.08
C ALA A 55 9.40 -15.17 -2.60
N ARG A 56 9.90 -14.23 -1.81
CA ARG A 56 11.23 -14.29 -1.18
C ARG A 56 11.18 -14.12 0.32
N GLN A 57 10.41 -13.14 0.78
CA GLN A 57 10.35 -12.85 2.19
C GLN A 57 9.48 -13.87 2.94
N ARG A 58 9.86 -14.13 4.18
CA ARG A 58 9.05 -14.97 5.06
C ARG A 58 7.68 -14.31 5.30
N GLY A 59 6.62 -15.02 4.96
CA GLY A 59 5.25 -14.52 5.09
C GLY A 59 4.68 -13.90 3.82
N ALA A 60 5.42 -13.90 2.69
CA ALA A 60 4.87 -13.57 1.37
C ALA A 60 3.61 -14.39 1.08
N ASP A 61 2.61 -13.76 0.50
CA ASP A 61 1.33 -14.39 0.19
C ASP A 61 0.89 -14.12 -1.26
N ILE A 62 1.69 -14.65 -2.19
CA ILE A 62 1.40 -14.56 -3.64
C ILE A 62 0.03 -15.17 -3.95
N LYS A 63 -0.37 -16.22 -3.22
CA LYS A 63 -1.69 -16.82 -3.37
C LYS A 63 -2.80 -15.83 -3.08
N ASN A 64 -2.72 -15.11 -1.96
CA ASN A 64 -3.75 -14.12 -1.61
C ASN A 64 -3.85 -13.02 -2.68
N GLU A 65 -2.72 -12.57 -3.24
CA GLU A 65 -2.71 -11.60 -4.34
C GLU A 65 -3.43 -12.14 -5.58
N ILE A 66 -3.13 -13.39 -5.99
CA ILE A 66 -3.77 -14.06 -7.13
C ILE A 66 -5.28 -14.22 -6.89
N ASP A 67 -5.66 -14.79 -5.75
CA ASP A 67 -7.06 -15.05 -5.40
C ASP A 67 -7.86 -13.75 -5.34
N THR A 68 -7.29 -12.70 -4.75
CA THR A 68 -7.94 -11.39 -4.65
C THR A 68 -8.13 -10.75 -6.02
N ILE A 69 -7.08 -10.64 -6.83
CA ILE A 69 -7.18 -10.01 -8.16
C ILE A 69 -8.20 -10.75 -9.03
N ASN A 70 -8.25 -12.08 -8.94
CA ASN A 70 -9.23 -12.88 -9.68
C ASN A 70 -10.67 -12.75 -9.14
N ALA A 71 -10.84 -12.43 -7.86
CA ALA A 71 -12.15 -12.28 -7.23
C ALA A 71 -12.77 -10.90 -7.43
N ILE A 72 -11.95 -9.85 -7.65
CA ILE A 72 -12.44 -8.48 -7.77
C ILE A 72 -12.68 -8.10 -9.24
N ASN A 73 -13.72 -7.32 -9.47
CA ASN A 73 -13.92 -6.65 -10.76
C ASN A 73 -13.41 -5.19 -10.65
N CYS A 74 -12.10 -5.01 -10.63
CA CYS A 74 -11.44 -3.73 -10.49
C CYS A 74 -10.60 -3.41 -11.74
N PRO A 75 -10.99 -2.45 -12.57
CA PRO A 75 -10.22 -2.08 -13.76
C PRO A 75 -8.82 -1.53 -13.45
N LEU A 76 -8.61 -1.03 -12.22
CA LEU A 76 -7.33 -0.52 -11.76
C LEU A 76 -6.37 -1.64 -11.33
N ALA A 77 -6.86 -2.84 -11.01
CA ALA A 77 -6.01 -3.97 -10.69
C ALA A 77 -5.21 -4.43 -11.91
N PRO A 78 -3.97 -4.95 -11.74
CA PRO A 78 -3.21 -5.53 -12.84
C PRO A 78 -3.88 -6.80 -13.36
N GLN A 79 -3.73 -7.08 -14.65
CA GLN A 79 -4.18 -8.34 -15.22
C GLN A 79 -3.13 -9.44 -14.98
N ILE A 80 -3.51 -10.52 -14.33
CA ILE A 80 -2.69 -11.73 -14.23
C ILE A 80 -2.70 -12.46 -15.57
N ILE A 81 -1.54 -12.86 -16.06
CA ILE A 81 -1.38 -13.60 -17.32
C ILE A 81 -0.72 -14.97 -17.12
N ASP A 82 -0.02 -15.17 -16.00
CA ASP A 82 0.59 -16.44 -15.62
C ASP A 82 0.84 -16.49 -14.12
N HIS A 83 0.88 -17.68 -13.53
CA HIS A 83 1.25 -17.89 -12.13
C HIS A 83 1.62 -19.35 -11.88
N ASP A 84 2.20 -19.63 -10.72
CA ASP A 84 2.51 -20.97 -10.29
C ASP A 84 1.31 -21.63 -9.59
N ASP A 85 0.61 -22.52 -10.30
CA ASP A 85 -0.57 -23.24 -9.78
C ASP A 85 -0.24 -24.27 -8.70
N ARG A 86 1.03 -24.65 -8.53
CA ARG A 86 1.43 -25.76 -7.64
C ARG A 86 2.01 -25.28 -6.32
N LYS A 87 2.93 -24.33 -6.38
CA LYS A 87 3.68 -23.84 -5.21
C LYS A 87 3.31 -22.41 -4.82
N GLU A 88 2.52 -21.73 -5.67
CA GLU A 88 2.11 -20.34 -5.46
C GLU A 88 3.31 -19.42 -5.24
N GLN A 89 4.40 -19.71 -5.94
CA GLN A 89 5.68 -19.09 -5.73
C GLN A 89 5.85 -17.78 -6.51
N PHE A 90 5.15 -17.64 -7.65
CA PHE A 90 5.22 -16.44 -8.48
C PHE A 90 3.89 -16.08 -9.14
N VAL A 91 3.77 -14.82 -9.51
CA VAL A 91 2.70 -14.27 -10.36
C VAL A 91 3.29 -13.36 -11.44
N VAL A 92 2.71 -13.39 -12.62
CA VAL A 92 3.05 -12.53 -13.77
C VAL A 92 1.86 -11.65 -14.09
N THR A 93 2.05 -10.35 -14.04
CA THR A 93 1.02 -9.35 -14.37
C THR A 93 1.44 -8.49 -15.55
N LEU A 94 0.47 -8.10 -16.38
CA LEU A 94 0.73 -7.08 -17.41
C LEU A 94 1.12 -5.76 -16.76
N ALA A 95 2.13 -5.11 -17.32
CA ALA A 95 2.54 -3.79 -16.87
C ALA A 95 1.39 -2.79 -17.06
N LYS A 96 1.09 -2.04 -15.99
CA LYS A 96 0.17 -0.90 -16.02
C LYS A 96 0.96 0.37 -16.32
N GLU A 97 0.37 1.24 -17.13
CA GLU A 97 0.96 2.53 -17.45
C GLU A 97 0.70 3.54 -16.33
N GLY A 98 1.67 4.39 -16.05
CA GLY A 98 1.56 5.45 -15.06
C GLY A 98 2.83 5.62 -14.24
N GLU A 99 2.84 6.66 -13.43
CA GLU A 99 3.92 7.03 -12.53
C GLU A 99 3.44 7.10 -11.09
N ARG A 100 4.35 6.92 -10.15
CA ARG A 100 4.04 7.12 -8.72
C ARG A 100 3.92 8.59 -8.40
N MET A 101 3.05 8.93 -7.46
CA MET A 101 2.85 10.31 -7.02
C MET A 101 4.18 10.99 -6.62
N SER A 102 5.05 10.28 -5.91
CA SER A 102 6.37 10.79 -5.53
C SER A 102 7.27 11.17 -6.71
N THR A 103 7.07 10.56 -7.88
CA THR A 103 7.78 10.93 -9.11
C THR A 103 7.16 12.18 -9.74
N ILE A 104 5.82 12.26 -9.72
CA ILE A 104 5.06 13.35 -10.34
C ILE A 104 5.28 14.66 -9.59
N VAL A 105 5.07 14.66 -8.27
CA VAL A 105 5.12 15.89 -7.45
C VAL A 105 6.53 16.25 -6.97
N GLY A 106 7.51 15.38 -7.14
CA GLY A 106 8.90 15.64 -6.73
C GLY A 106 9.00 16.10 -5.27
N ASP A 107 9.51 17.31 -5.06
CA ASP A 107 9.64 17.93 -3.74
C ASP A 107 8.32 18.52 -3.21
N ASN A 108 7.26 18.54 -4.02
CA ASN A 108 5.92 19.05 -3.71
C ASN A 108 5.92 20.49 -3.16
N THR A 109 6.82 21.34 -3.65
CA THR A 109 7.00 22.72 -3.17
C THR A 109 5.80 23.60 -3.44
N ASP A 110 5.11 23.38 -4.55
CA ASP A 110 3.92 24.13 -4.96
C ASP A 110 2.62 23.40 -4.59
N LEU A 111 2.71 22.35 -3.75
CA LEU A 111 1.60 21.53 -3.28
C LEU A 111 0.78 20.88 -4.41
N GLU A 112 1.44 20.47 -5.51
CA GLU A 112 0.80 19.79 -6.64
C GLU A 112 0.05 18.50 -6.21
N SER A 113 0.44 17.92 -5.07
CA SER A 113 -0.26 16.78 -4.47
C SER A 113 -1.74 17.05 -4.20
N LEU A 114 -2.15 18.30 -3.98
CA LEU A 114 -3.55 18.66 -3.73
C LEU A 114 -4.48 18.23 -4.88
N ASP A 115 -3.99 18.26 -6.12
CA ASP A 115 -4.77 17.89 -7.31
C ASP A 115 -5.12 16.39 -7.33
N TYR A 116 -4.42 15.57 -6.56
CA TYR A 116 -4.57 14.11 -6.52
C TYR A 116 -5.37 13.59 -5.31
N MET A 117 -5.44 14.37 -4.22
CA MET A 117 -5.96 13.88 -2.94
C MET A 117 -7.43 13.49 -2.99
N TYR A 118 -8.26 14.24 -3.69
CA TYR A 118 -9.68 13.92 -3.81
C TYR A 118 -9.90 12.57 -4.51
N GLU A 119 -9.25 12.35 -5.66
CA GLU A 119 -9.37 11.08 -6.38
C GLU A 119 -8.73 9.94 -5.58
N TYR A 120 -7.65 10.20 -4.83
CA TYR A 120 -6.99 9.22 -3.97
C TYR A 120 -7.96 8.67 -2.91
N GLY A 121 -8.63 9.54 -2.18
CA GLY A 121 -9.65 9.15 -1.19
C GLY A 121 -10.87 8.47 -1.83
N ARG A 122 -11.41 9.03 -2.92
CA ARG A 122 -12.56 8.48 -3.62
C ARG A 122 -12.29 7.05 -4.11
N THR A 123 -11.11 6.80 -4.67
CA THR A 123 -10.75 5.47 -5.19
C THR A 123 -10.60 4.46 -4.05
N LEU A 124 -10.07 4.85 -2.89
CA LEU A 124 -10.05 3.96 -1.73
C LEU A 124 -11.49 3.60 -1.29
N ALA A 125 -12.41 4.56 -1.25
CA ALA A 125 -13.81 4.28 -0.92
C ALA A 125 -14.46 3.31 -1.93
N GLN A 126 -14.18 3.47 -3.23
CA GLN A 126 -14.63 2.55 -4.28
C GLN A 126 -14.01 1.15 -4.11
N THR A 127 -12.73 1.09 -3.72
CA THR A 127 -12.04 -0.17 -3.41
C THR A 127 -12.70 -0.88 -2.23
N HIS A 128 -13.05 -0.17 -1.16
CA HIS A 128 -13.80 -0.72 -0.02
C HIS A 128 -15.20 -1.23 -0.40
N GLY A 129 -15.78 -0.73 -1.48
CA GLY A 129 -17.06 -1.18 -2.04
C GLY A 129 -16.99 -2.44 -2.90
N LEU A 130 -15.80 -2.96 -3.20
CA LEU A 130 -15.66 -4.16 -4.02
C LEU A 130 -16.29 -5.37 -3.35
N GLN A 131 -16.95 -6.20 -4.16
CA GLN A 131 -17.63 -7.40 -3.70
C GLN A 131 -16.88 -8.64 -4.19
N GLY A 132 -16.81 -9.65 -3.36
CA GLY A 132 -16.13 -10.91 -3.66
C GLY A 132 -16.12 -11.85 -2.47
N LYS A 133 -15.48 -12.99 -2.65
CA LYS A 133 -15.17 -13.90 -1.54
C LYS A 133 -13.72 -13.66 -1.14
N PHE A 134 -13.54 -13.03 0.01
CA PHE A 134 -12.23 -12.65 0.52
C PHE A 134 -11.93 -13.38 1.84
N HIS A 135 -10.67 -13.67 2.06
CA HIS A 135 -10.17 -14.05 3.37
C HIS A 135 -10.14 -12.83 4.30
N GLU A 136 -10.07 -13.06 5.60
CA GLU A 136 -9.77 -11.98 6.55
C GLU A 136 -8.34 -11.49 6.30
N VAL A 137 -8.11 -10.18 6.45
CA VAL A 137 -6.74 -9.64 6.43
C VAL A 137 -5.89 -10.33 7.49
N LYS A 138 -4.66 -10.68 7.13
CA LYS A 138 -3.72 -11.30 8.08
C LYS A 138 -3.41 -10.34 9.21
N ASP A 139 -3.29 -10.88 10.42
CA ASP A 139 -2.86 -10.11 11.58
C ASP A 139 -1.47 -9.51 11.37
N ARG A 140 -1.33 -8.23 11.75
CA ARG A 140 -0.08 -7.49 11.65
C ARG A 140 0.19 -6.72 12.93
N VAL A 141 1.46 -6.52 13.23
CA VAL A 141 1.90 -5.77 14.41
C VAL A 141 1.21 -4.39 14.53
N PHE A 142 0.97 -3.72 13.41
CA PHE A 142 0.32 -2.41 13.35
C PHE A 142 -1.16 -2.39 13.76
N PHE A 143 -1.79 -3.55 13.95
CA PHE A 143 -3.17 -3.64 14.44
C PHE A 143 -3.26 -3.62 15.97
N HIS A 144 -2.12 -3.74 16.65
CA HIS A 144 -2.03 -3.84 18.10
C HIS A 144 -1.37 -2.60 18.69
N ILE A 145 -1.72 -2.26 19.92
CA ILE A 145 -1.00 -1.23 20.66
C ILE A 145 0.37 -1.81 21.05
N PRO A 146 1.49 -1.10 20.79
CA PRO A 146 2.80 -1.52 21.25
C PRO A 146 2.85 -1.76 22.78
N ASP A 147 3.83 -2.54 23.22
CA ASP A 147 4.09 -2.71 24.66
C ASP A 147 4.34 -1.35 25.32
N ILE A 148 3.92 -1.19 26.58
CA ILE A 148 4.03 0.07 27.34
C ILE A 148 5.46 0.63 27.35
N ARG A 149 6.48 -0.25 27.41
CA ARG A 149 7.89 0.16 27.39
C ARG A 149 8.27 0.91 26.12
N HIS A 150 7.60 0.58 24.98
CA HIS A 150 7.82 1.34 23.74
C HIS A 150 7.47 2.82 23.90
N PHE A 151 6.40 3.13 24.64
CA PHE A 151 5.98 4.50 24.90
C PHE A 151 6.81 5.17 26.01
N GLU A 152 7.24 4.43 27.02
CA GLU A 152 8.15 4.91 28.05
C GLU A 152 9.49 5.33 27.44
N ASP A 153 10.09 4.47 26.58
CA ASP A 153 11.36 4.74 25.89
C ASP A 153 11.32 5.96 24.97
N LEU A 154 10.14 6.29 24.44
CA LEU A 154 9.92 7.43 23.53
C LEU A 154 9.35 8.68 24.23
N ASN A 155 9.09 8.64 25.55
CA ASN A 155 8.39 9.69 26.30
C ASN A 155 7.00 10.01 25.74
N LEU A 156 6.25 8.99 25.29
CA LEU A 156 4.94 9.09 24.66
C LEU A 156 3.82 8.43 25.51
N MET A 157 3.91 8.49 26.84
CA MET A 157 2.93 7.85 27.72
C MET A 157 1.50 8.37 27.53
N PHE A 158 1.33 9.67 27.23
CA PHE A 158 0.01 10.23 26.93
C PHE A 158 -0.63 9.61 25.67
N VAL A 159 0.19 9.19 24.68
CA VAL A 159 -0.29 8.44 23.48
C VAL A 159 -0.77 7.05 23.88
N TYR A 160 -0.05 6.37 24.77
CA TYR A 160 -0.46 5.06 25.29
C TYR A 160 -1.80 5.14 26.02
N GLU A 161 -1.96 6.14 26.88
CA GLU A 161 -3.21 6.39 27.61
C GLU A 161 -4.36 6.64 26.63
N TYR A 162 -4.17 7.54 25.66
CA TYR A 162 -5.16 7.80 24.61
C TYR A 162 -5.56 6.52 23.86
N LEU A 163 -4.60 5.73 23.38
CA LEU A 163 -4.86 4.49 22.64
C LEU A 163 -5.58 3.43 23.48
N THR A 164 -5.33 3.41 24.77
CA THR A 164 -5.96 2.44 25.68
C THR A 164 -7.40 2.81 25.99
N GLU A 165 -7.67 4.12 26.21
CA GLU A 165 -8.98 4.62 26.61
C GLU A 165 -9.95 4.81 25.44
N ASN A 166 -9.44 5.15 24.24
CA ASN A 166 -10.24 5.49 23.08
C ASN A 166 -10.33 4.38 22.02
N ARG A 167 -10.07 3.13 22.41
CA ARG A 167 -10.12 2.00 21.49
C ARG A 167 -11.49 1.90 20.79
N PRO A 168 -11.53 1.80 19.43
CA PRO A 168 -12.76 1.60 18.70
C PRO A 168 -13.61 0.44 19.25
N LYS A 169 -14.89 0.69 19.48
CA LYS A 169 -15.82 -0.30 20.03
C LYS A 169 -16.35 -1.25 18.98
N GLU A 170 -16.35 -0.80 17.73
CA GLU A 170 -16.85 -1.54 16.58
C GLU A 170 -15.80 -1.60 15.48
N ILE A 171 -15.88 -2.64 14.65
CA ILE A 171 -15.03 -2.78 13.47
C ILE A 171 -15.96 -2.78 12.25
N HIS A 172 -15.81 -1.77 11.41
CA HIS A 172 -16.53 -1.68 10.15
C HIS A 172 -15.82 -2.50 9.09
N LYS A 173 -16.16 -3.78 8.97
CA LYS A 173 -15.53 -4.68 8.02
C LYS A 173 -15.96 -4.38 6.58
N CYS A 174 -14.97 -4.30 5.70
CA CYS A 174 -15.15 -4.23 4.26
C CYS A 174 -13.98 -4.94 3.56
N PHE A 175 -13.99 -4.99 2.24
CA PHE A 175 -12.78 -5.31 1.50
C PHE A 175 -11.77 -4.19 1.73
N CYS A 176 -10.60 -4.51 2.26
CA CYS A 176 -9.47 -3.62 2.45
C CYS A 176 -8.34 -4.03 1.52
N HIS A 177 -7.63 -3.07 0.96
CA HIS A 177 -6.41 -3.33 0.22
C HIS A 177 -5.29 -3.82 1.15
N GLY A 178 -5.30 -3.33 2.38
CA GLY A 178 -4.34 -3.70 3.43
C GLY A 178 -3.00 -2.98 3.32
N ASP A 179 -2.65 -2.47 2.15
CA ASP A 179 -1.43 -1.66 1.91
C ASP A 179 -1.67 -0.54 0.89
N PHE A 180 -2.83 0.13 1.00
CA PHE A 180 -3.20 1.24 0.11
C PHE A 180 -2.37 2.47 0.45
N HIS A 181 -1.25 2.64 -0.23
CA HIS A 181 -0.41 3.82 -0.07
C HIS A 181 0.21 4.23 -1.41
N TYR A 182 0.74 5.45 -1.45
CA TYR A 182 1.20 6.10 -2.67
C TYR A 182 2.19 5.28 -3.53
N ALA A 183 3.00 4.41 -2.92
CA ALA A 183 3.96 3.60 -3.66
C ALA A 183 3.30 2.42 -4.42
N ASN A 184 2.07 2.05 -4.03
CA ASN A 184 1.26 1.01 -4.66
C ASN A 184 0.22 1.58 -5.64
N ILE A 185 0.27 2.89 -5.90
CA ILE A 185 -0.68 3.59 -6.79
C ILE A 185 0.08 4.21 -7.96
N LEU A 186 -0.46 4.01 -9.16
CA LEU A 186 0.03 4.68 -10.37
C LEU A 186 -0.99 5.71 -10.87
N TRP A 187 -0.45 6.78 -11.43
CA TRP A 187 -1.18 7.91 -11.99
C TRP A 187 -0.81 8.14 -13.44
N LYS A 188 -1.78 8.46 -14.27
CA LYS A 188 -1.59 8.81 -15.68
C LYS A 188 -2.52 9.95 -16.06
N ASN A 189 -1.97 11.03 -16.62
CA ASN A 189 -2.75 12.22 -17.04
C ASN A 189 -3.63 12.79 -15.92
N GLY A 190 -3.13 12.85 -14.68
CA GLY A 190 -3.87 13.37 -13.53
C GLY A 190 -4.89 12.41 -12.92
N HIS A 191 -5.05 11.19 -13.45
CA HIS A 191 -5.99 10.19 -12.95
C HIS A 191 -5.29 8.92 -12.48
N MET A 192 -5.89 8.24 -11.50
CA MET A 192 -5.39 6.95 -11.02
C MET A 192 -5.50 5.89 -12.13
N SER A 193 -4.39 5.26 -12.46
CA SER A 193 -4.29 4.28 -13.54
C SER A 193 -4.10 2.84 -13.06
N ALA A 194 -3.58 2.63 -11.86
CA ALA A 194 -3.46 1.31 -11.27
C ALA A 194 -3.39 1.34 -9.74
N ILE A 195 -3.87 0.25 -9.14
CA ILE A 195 -3.65 -0.16 -7.76
C ILE A 195 -2.84 -1.44 -7.81
N LEU A 196 -1.69 -1.49 -7.14
CA LEU A 196 -0.72 -2.57 -7.18
C LEU A 196 -0.63 -3.25 -5.80
N ASP A 197 -0.14 -4.50 -5.79
CA ASP A 197 0.25 -5.21 -4.56
C ASP A 197 -0.93 -5.54 -3.63
N PHE A 198 -1.79 -6.47 -4.07
CA PHE A 198 -2.94 -6.96 -3.32
C PHE A 198 -2.59 -8.08 -2.31
N GLU A 199 -1.32 -8.31 -2.02
CA GLU A 199 -0.83 -9.41 -1.17
C GLU A 199 -1.42 -9.37 0.26
N LEU A 200 -1.68 -8.15 0.79
CA LEU A 200 -2.22 -7.94 2.14
C LEU A 200 -3.73 -7.67 2.16
N SER A 201 -4.40 -7.80 1.04
CA SER A 201 -5.83 -7.50 0.92
C SER A 201 -6.74 -8.57 1.54
N GLY A 202 -7.95 -8.17 1.87
CA GLY A 202 -8.94 -9.07 2.45
C GLY A 202 -10.09 -8.34 3.16
N LEU A 203 -10.91 -9.07 3.90
CA LEU A 203 -11.92 -8.49 4.80
C LEU A 203 -11.22 -7.93 6.02
N GLY A 204 -11.25 -6.63 6.19
CA GLY A 204 -10.52 -5.93 7.24
C GLY A 204 -11.25 -4.73 7.81
N ASN A 205 -10.54 -3.97 8.62
CA ASN A 205 -11.04 -2.75 9.23
C ASN A 205 -10.88 -1.57 8.28
N ARG A 206 -12.00 -0.98 7.87
CA ARG A 206 -12.09 0.18 6.99
C ARG A 206 -11.26 1.36 7.47
N GLU A 207 -11.47 1.75 8.71
CA GLU A 207 -10.85 2.95 9.27
C GLU A 207 -9.34 2.80 9.44
N PHE A 208 -8.87 1.57 9.68
CA PHE A 208 -7.44 1.28 9.65
C PHE A 208 -6.86 1.44 8.25
N ASP A 209 -7.53 0.93 7.21
CA ASP A 209 -7.04 1.03 5.83
C ASP A 209 -7.02 2.49 5.34
N ILE A 210 -8.02 3.30 5.75
CA ILE A 210 -8.03 4.75 5.52
C ILE A 210 -6.84 5.42 6.22
N ALA A 211 -6.64 5.14 7.51
CA ALA A 211 -5.52 5.69 8.27
C ALA A 211 -4.18 5.31 7.64
N TRP A 212 -4.04 4.05 7.19
CA TRP A 212 -2.84 3.57 6.51
C TRP A 212 -2.52 4.36 5.22
N ALA A 213 -3.55 4.77 4.48
CA ALA A 213 -3.40 5.59 3.28
C ALA A 213 -3.00 7.04 3.61
N LEU A 214 -3.47 7.57 4.75
CA LEU A 214 -3.32 8.98 5.14
C LEU A 214 -2.00 9.30 5.86
N ILE A 215 -1.35 8.31 6.48
CA ILE A 215 -0.14 8.63 7.26
C ILE A 215 1.00 9.13 6.38
N LEU A 216 1.63 10.21 6.84
CA LEU A 216 2.92 10.65 6.32
C LEU A 216 3.99 9.62 6.70
N ARG A 217 4.76 9.15 5.73
CA ARG A 217 5.90 8.25 5.98
C ARG A 217 7.21 9.02 6.00
N PRO A 218 8.25 8.55 6.71
CA PRO A 218 9.54 9.21 6.70
C PRO A 218 10.06 9.44 5.28
N GLY A 219 10.44 10.70 4.98
CA GLY A 219 10.93 11.10 3.66
C GLY A 219 9.87 11.40 2.60
N GLN A 220 8.59 11.14 2.87
CA GLN A 220 7.48 11.52 2.00
C GLN A 220 7.28 13.04 2.00
N LYS A 221 6.90 13.62 0.85
CA LYS A 221 6.79 15.08 0.64
C LYS A 221 5.35 15.58 0.49
N PHE A 222 4.36 14.75 0.71
CA PHE A 222 2.93 15.03 0.60
C PHE A 222 2.17 14.23 1.68
N LEU A 223 0.90 14.54 1.91
CA LEU A 223 0.12 14.12 3.08
C LEU A 223 0.69 14.69 4.39
N SER A 224 1.20 15.91 4.32
CA SER A 224 1.80 16.63 5.45
C SER A 224 0.99 17.85 5.88
N THR A 225 -0.02 18.23 5.10
CA THR A 225 -0.87 19.39 5.36
C THR A 225 -2.30 19.00 5.68
N THR A 226 -2.98 19.82 6.49
CA THR A 226 -4.41 19.63 6.78
C THR A 226 -5.25 19.61 5.50
N ARG A 227 -4.92 20.44 4.51
CA ARG A 227 -5.70 20.53 3.28
C ARG A 227 -5.60 19.26 2.43
N GLU A 228 -4.45 18.59 2.41
CA GLU A 228 -4.31 17.28 1.75
C GLU A 228 -5.21 16.23 2.41
N LEU A 229 -5.22 16.18 3.75
CA LEU A 229 -6.07 15.25 4.50
C LEU A 229 -7.56 15.55 4.29
N GLU A 230 -7.95 16.82 4.31
CA GLU A 230 -9.33 17.25 4.04
C GLU A 230 -9.79 16.80 2.64
N LEU A 231 -9.01 17.09 1.59
CA LEU A 231 -9.35 16.70 0.22
C LEU A 231 -9.46 15.19 0.05
N PHE A 232 -8.55 14.44 0.66
CA PHE A 232 -8.65 12.99 0.67
C PHE A 232 -9.96 12.53 1.33
N MET A 233 -10.31 13.08 2.50
CA MET A 233 -11.53 12.72 3.21
C MET A 233 -12.80 13.19 2.48
N GLU A 234 -12.79 14.37 1.86
CA GLU A 234 -13.86 14.83 0.96
C GLU A 234 -14.08 13.81 -0.18
N GLY A 235 -12.97 13.38 -0.82
CA GLY A 235 -13.01 12.36 -1.87
C GLY A 235 -13.54 11.02 -1.36
N TYR A 236 -13.05 10.55 -0.22
CA TYR A 236 -13.51 9.30 0.39
C TYR A 236 -15.00 9.35 0.71
N CYS A 237 -15.48 10.39 1.39
CA CYS A 237 -16.88 10.55 1.79
C CYS A 237 -17.81 10.79 0.60
N SER A 238 -17.30 11.17 -0.58
CA SER A 238 -18.11 11.26 -1.81
C SER A 238 -18.57 9.90 -2.35
N ALA A 239 -17.93 8.80 -1.95
CA ALA A 239 -18.19 7.45 -2.46
C ALA A 239 -18.34 6.38 -1.34
N GLY A 240 -18.05 6.74 -0.09
CA GLY A 240 -18.12 5.87 1.05
C GLY A 240 -18.46 6.61 2.34
N PHE A 241 -18.40 5.93 3.45
CA PHE A 241 -18.52 6.52 4.79
C PHE A 241 -17.49 5.91 5.73
N CYS A 242 -17.12 6.63 6.79
CA CYS A 242 -16.28 6.12 7.86
C CYS A 242 -16.58 6.86 9.17
N ASP A 243 -16.17 6.28 10.28
CA ASP A 243 -16.06 6.98 11.54
C ASP A 243 -14.72 7.71 11.59
N PHE A 244 -14.75 9.05 11.56
CA PHE A 244 -13.53 9.85 11.52
C PHE A 244 -12.73 9.76 12.83
N GLU A 245 -13.40 9.58 13.97
CA GLU A 245 -12.69 9.40 15.24
C GLU A 245 -11.92 8.08 15.27
N TYR A 246 -12.46 7.04 14.64
CA TYR A 246 -11.75 5.77 14.48
C TYR A 246 -10.57 5.91 13.50
N VAL A 247 -10.72 6.69 12.42
CA VAL A 247 -9.59 6.98 11.53
C VAL A 247 -8.46 7.68 12.30
N LYS A 248 -8.77 8.71 13.09
CA LYS A 248 -7.79 9.40 13.94
C LYS A 248 -7.09 8.45 14.92
N TYR A 249 -7.86 7.60 15.59
CA TYR A 249 -7.32 6.58 16.49
C TYR A 249 -6.28 5.70 15.78
N TYR A 250 -6.61 5.18 14.59
CA TYR A 250 -5.67 4.35 13.83
C TYR A 250 -4.49 5.14 13.28
N MET A 251 -4.66 6.39 12.93
CA MET A 251 -3.51 7.26 12.59
C MET A 251 -2.55 7.39 13.77
N VAL A 252 -3.04 7.66 14.97
CA VAL A 252 -2.23 7.72 16.20
C VAL A 252 -1.54 6.39 16.46
N LEU A 253 -2.26 5.27 16.35
CA LEU A 253 -1.69 3.94 16.52
C LEU A 253 -0.56 3.66 15.52
N ILE A 254 -0.75 3.96 14.25
CA ILE A 254 0.26 3.71 13.21
C ILE A 254 1.46 4.66 13.41
N TYR A 255 1.23 5.93 13.72
CA TYR A 255 2.31 6.88 14.00
C TYR A 255 3.13 6.49 15.22
N SER A 256 2.55 5.84 16.24
CA SER A 256 3.31 5.36 17.39
C SER A 256 4.42 4.37 16.99
N TYR A 257 4.20 3.56 15.93
CA TYR A 257 5.23 2.71 15.36
C TYR A 257 6.23 3.47 14.49
N PHE A 258 5.72 4.37 13.63
CA PHE A 258 6.56 5.10 12.68
C PHE A 258 7.43 6.16 13.35
N TYR A 259 7.06 6.65 14.51
CA TYR A 259 7.84 7.65 15.29
C TYR A 259 9.29 7.22 15.47
N LYS A 260 9.50 5.95 15.85
CA LYS A 260 10.84 5.38 16.03
C LYS A 260 11.65 5.35 14.74
N PHE A 261 11.02 5.07 13.60
CA PHE A 261 11.69 5.01 12.30
C PHE A 261 11.98 6.39 11.72
N GLY A 262 11.24 7.41 12.13
CA GLY A 262 11.35 8.78 11.65
C GLY A 262 12.52 9.58 12.21
N GLY A 263 13.18 9.12 13.27
CA GLY A 263 14.23 9.86 13.99
C GLY A 263 15.44 10.28 13.16
N GLY A 264 15.63 9.68 11.95
CA GLY A 264 16.64 10.08 10.97
C GLY A 264 16.15 11.04 9.89
N THR A 265 14.86 11.40 9.88
CA THR A 265 14.24 12.26 8.86
C THR A 265 13.96 13.63 9.48
N PRO A 266 14.63 14.72 9.03
CA PRO A 266 14.40 16.04 9.58
C PRO A 266 12.93 16.45 9.55
N GLY A 267 12.41 17.01 10.66
CA GLY A 267 11.04 17.50 10.79
C GLY A 267 9.96 16.43 10.92
N TYR A 268 10.28 15.15 10.77
CA TYR A 268 9.27 14.08 10.81
C TYR A 268 8.70 13.87 12.23
N CYS A 269 9.56 13.80 13.24
CA CYS A 269 9.10 13.62 14.62
C CYS A 269 8.29 14.83 15.10
N GLU A 270 8.72 16.05 14.75
CA GLU A 270 7.98 17.29 15.05
C GLU A 270 6.58 17.29 14.42
N TYR A 271 6.47 16.80 13.18
CA TYR A 271 5.17 16.63 12.53
C TYR A 271 4.30 15.62 13.28
N VAL A 272 4.84 14.43 13.60
CA VAL A 272 4.08 13.39 14.33
C VAL A 272 3.70 13.86 15.73
N ASP A 273 4.59 14.59 16.43
CA ASP A 273 4.27 15.23 17.71
C ASP A 273 3.11 16.23 17.60
N SER A 274 3.03 16.96 16.47
CA SER A 274 1.89 17.85 16.24
C SER A 274 0.58 17.08 16.04
N VAL A 275 0.64 15.93 15.35
CA VAL A 275 -0.52 15.03 15.19
C VAL A 275 -0.97 14.48 16.55
N PHE A 276 -0.04 13.99 17.37
CA PHE A 276 -0.36 13.49 18.70
C PHE A 276 -1.01 14.58 19.57
N ARG A 277 -0.45 15.80 19.60
CA ARG A 277 -1.05 16.91 20.36
C ARG A 277 -2.43 17.33 19.89
N ASN A 278 -2.75 17.11 18.63
CA ASN A 278 -4.05 17.47 18.06
C ASN A 278 -5.11 16.37 18.23
N TYR A 279 -4.69 15.10 18.37
CA TYR A 279 -5.61 13.96 18.40
C TYR A 279 -5.71 13.29 19.77
N CYS A 280 -4.64 13.36 20.59
CA CYS A 280 -4.63 12.89 21.96
C CYS A 280 -4.84 14.03 22.97
#